data_39f70a7ca56fbfecad0a97a0eb77434a
#
_entry.id   39f70a7ca56fbfecad0a97a0eb77434a
#
_cell.length_a   1.000
_cell.length_b   1.000
_cell.length_c   1.000
_cell.angle_alpha   90.00
_cell.angle_beta   90.00
_cell.angle_gamma   90.00
#
_symmetry.space_group_name_H-M   'P 1'
#
loop_
_entity.id
_entity.type
_entity.pdbx_description
1 polymer ?
#
loop_
_entity_poly.entity_id
_entity_poly.type
_entity_poly.pdbx_seq_one_letter_code
_entity_poly.pdbx_strand_id
1 'polypeptide(L)'
;MQTKKAYSSQDRMITEAIYIYCLRENLDDGWVEEDQLANFEKLLEIAQRAQHPLKGASVLDVGCGTGDLVDVLTEQGISEYLGVDIVMASVDLARVKRPKHRFEVADFLAMELTRPYDFVLASGAMSVRLETDNYVVMEAFIEKMWKAASKGVAFNFLVPQHEGQRDDALFLYEPGKILAFCEKVAPEARVEHVLNQAGQAQFQQCHVYLYGKP
;
A
#
# COMPACT_ATOMS: atom_id res chain seq x y z
N MET A 1 -3.52 -17.00 23.75
CA MET A 1 -2.50 -16.46 22.86
C MET A 1 -2.63 -14.96 22.85
N GLN A 2 -1.67 -14.22 23.43
CA GLN A 2 -1.65 -12.76 23.29
C GLN A 2 -1.47 -12.44 21.81
N THR A 3 -2.44 -11.78 21.20
CA THR A 3 -2.29 -11.15 19.90
C THR A 3 -1.12 -10.17 19.99
N LYS A 4 0.03 -10.50 19.40
CA LYS A 4 1.11 -9.54 19.21
C LYS A 4 0.47 -8.34 18.50
N LYS A 5 0.44 -7.17 19.14
CA LYS A 5 0.07 -5.93 18.46
C LYS A 5 1.07 -5.77 17.33
N ALA A 6 0.62 -5.95 16.10
CA ALA A 6 1.47 -5.87 14.92
C ALA A 6 1.96 -4.44 14.64
N TYR A 7 1.33 -3.44 15.26
CA TYR A 7 1.65 -2.02 15.09
C TYR A 7 1.48 -1.29 16.42
N SER A 8 2.56 -0.74 16.95
CA SER A 8 2.56 -0.09 18.27
C SER A 8 2.15 1.38 18.18
N SER A 9 1.85 2.00 19.34
CA SER A 9 1.63 3.46 19.39
C SER A 9 2.90 4.24 19.01
N GLN A 10 4.08 3.69 19.27
CA GLN A 10 5.35 4.29 18.91
C GLN A 10 5.59 4.22 17.40
N ASP A 11 5.27 3.10 16.76
CA ASP A 11 5.33 2.95 15.31
C ASP A 11 4.41 3.98 14.62
N ARG A 12 3.20 4.20 15.17
CA ARG A 12 2.29 5.23 14.68
C ARG A 12 2.92 6.63 14.76
N MET A 13 3.51 6.98 15.89
CA MET A 13 4.15 8.29 16.06
C MET A 13 5.31 8.49 15.08
N ILE A 14 6.12 7.45 14.84
CA ILE A 14 7.22 7.48 13.88
C ILE A 14 6.68 7.71 12.47
N THR A 15 5.68 6.95 12.06
CA THR A 15 5.04 7.08 10.75
C THR A 15 4.45 8.48 10.56
N GLU A 16 3.64 8.95 11.51
CA GLU A 16 3.05 10.29 11.45
C GLU A 16 4.13 11.38 11.36
N ALA A 17 5.21 11.29 12.14
CA ALA A 17 6.28 12.29 12.14
C ALA A 17 6.99 12.36 10.77
N ILE A 18 7.28 11.21 10.15
CA ILE A 18 7.94 11.15 8.84
C ILE A 18 7.04 11.77 7.76
N TYR A 19 5.78 11.36 7.67
CA TYR A 19 4.88 11.87 6.63
C TYR A 19 4.49 13.33 6.85
N ILE A 20 4.33 13.80 8.11
CA ILE A 20 4.13 15.23 8.38
C ILE A 20 5.36 16.05 7.95
N TYR A 21 6.57 15.53 8.15
CA TYR A 21 7.78 16.16 7.64
C TYR A 21 7.77 16.25 6.10
N CYS A 22 7.47 15.16 5.41
CA CYS A 22 7.35 15.14 3.95
C CYS A 22 6.33 16.18 3.44
N LEU A 23 5.14 16.24 4.04
CA LEU A 23 4.10 17.20 3.67
C LEU A 23 4.56 18.66 3.86
N ARG A 24 5.32 18.98 4.93
CA ARG A 24 5.83 20.33 5.21
C ARG A 24 6.88 20.78 4.21
N GLU A 25 7.72 19.86 3.77
CA GLU A 25 8.79 20.14 2.81
C GLU A 25 8.32 20.05 1.35
N ASN A 26 7.01 19.87 1.09
CA ASN A 26 6.42 19.63 -0.23
C ASN A 26 7.09 18.46 -0.98
N LEU A 27 7.42 17.39 -0.26
CA LEU A 27 8.06 16.19 -0.82
C LEU A 27 7.03 15.17 -1.32
N ASP A 28 5.80 15.57 -1.68
CA ASP A 28 4.72 14.72 -2.20
C ASP A 28 4.69 13.33 -1.56
N ASP A 29 4.51 13.27 -0.22
CA ASP A 29 4.61 12.06 0.60
C ASP A 29 5.96 11.30 0.43
N GLY A 30 7.02 12.00 -0.01
CA GLY A 30 8.37 11.44 -0.22
C GLY A 30 8.60 10.86 -1.61
N TRP A 31 7.68 11.05 -2.55
CA TRP A 31 7.77 10.55 -3.93
C TRP A 31 8.02 11.68 -4.94
N VAL A 32 8.73 11.36 -6.01
CA VAL A 32 8.77 12.19 -7.21
C VAL A 32 7.51 11.87 -8.01
N GLU A 33 6.78 12.88 -8.48
CA GLU A 33 5.47 12.74 -9.15
C GLU A 33 5.48 11.71 -10.31
N GLU A 34 6.53 11.72 -11.14
CA GLU A 34 6.68 10.79 -12.25
C GLU A 34 6.85 9.33 -11.77
N ASP A 35 7.61 9.10 -10.69
CA ASP A 35 7.82 7.78 -10.10
C ASP A 35 6.55 7.28 -9.41
N GLN A 36 5.77 8.17 -8.82
CA GLN A 36 4.50 7.86 -8.18
C GLN A 36 3.46 7.38 -9.20
N LEU A 37 3.32 8.09 -10.32
CA LEU A 37 2.39 7.71 -11.40
C LEU A 37 2.76 6.33 -11.98
N ALA A 38 4.03 6.08 -12.24
CA ALA A 38 4.49 4.78 -12.73
C ALA A 38 4.20 3.63 -11.74
N ASN A 39 4.31 3.89 -10.44
CA ASN A 39 3.92 2.92 -9.41
C ASN A 39 2.41 2.66 -9.40
N PHE A 40 1.58 3.69 -9.57
CA PHE A 40 0.12 3.53 -9.67
C PHE A 40 -0.26 2.68 -10.88
N GLU A 41 0.27 2.99 -12.06
CA GLU A 41 0.02 2.20 -13.28
C GLU A 41 0.37 0.72 -13.08
N LYS A 42 1.49 0.44 -12.41
CA LYS A 42 1.89 -0.93 -12.06
C LYS A 42 0.88 -1.60 -11.12
N LEU A 43 0.41 -0.92 -10.07
CA LEU A 43 -0.60 -1.49 -9.18
C LEU A 43 -1.89 -1.84 -9.92
N LEU A 44 -2.30 -1.03 -10.90
CA LEU A 44 -3.50 -1.24 -11.68
C LEU A 44 -3.43 -2.48 -12.61
N GLU A 45 -2.23 -3.02 -12.89
CA GLU A 45 -2.07 -4.28 -13.63
C GLU A 45 -2.79 -5.46 -12.94
N ILE A 46 -3.13 -5.33 -11.65
CA ILE A 46 -3.91 -6.35 -10.92
C ILE A 46 -5.23 -6.69 -11.62
N ALA A 47 -5.88 -5.70 -12.23
CA ALA A 47 -7.14 -5.89 -12.94
C ALA A 47 -6.99 -6.84 -14.14
N GLN A 48 -5.92 -6.69 -14.92
CA GLN A 48 -5.60 -7.57 -16.04
C GLN A 48 -5.23 -8.98 -15.55
N ARG A 49 -4.39 -9.07 -14.50
CA ARG A 49 -3.93 -10.35 -13.92
C ARG A 49 -5.09 -11.14 -13.33
N ALA A 50 -5.97 -10.46 -12.61
CA ALA A 50 -7.18 -11.05 -12.03
C ALA A 50 -8.29 -11.31 -13.06
N GLN A 51 -8.12 -10.88 -14.33
CA GLN A 51 -9.13 -10.93 -15.39
C GLN A 51 -10.46 -10.28 -14.96
N HIS A 52 -10.38 -9.21 -14.18
CA HIS A 52 -11.53 -8.47 -13.69
C HIS A 52 -11.29 -6.96 -13.90
N PRO A 53 -12.13 -6.27 -14.71
CA PRO A 53 -11.91 -4.89 -15.04
C PRO A 53 -12.08 -3.97 -13.83
N LEU A 54 -11.33 -2.86 -13.79
CA LEU A 54 -11.51 -1.80 -12.80
C LEU A 54 -12.85 -1.07 -12.99
N LYS A 55 -13.36 -1.01 -14.22
CA LYS A 55 -14.64 -0.38 -14.50
C LYS A 55 -15.78 -1.03 -13.71
N GLY A 56 -16.41 -0.22 -12.86
CA GLY A 56 -17.47 -0.68 -11.97
C GLY A 56 -16.98 -1.40 -10.69
N ALA A 57 -15.69 -1.56 -10.50
CA ALA A 57 -15.13 -2.20 -9.31
C ALA A 57 -15.15 -1.27 -8.08
N SER A 58 -15.15 -1.88 -6.90
CA SER A 58 -14.92 -1.22 -5.62
C SER A 58 -13.44 -1.36 -5.21
N VAL A 59 -12.81 -0.27 -4.77
CA VAL A 59 -11.40 -0.23 -4.41
C VAL A 59 -11.19 0.29 -2.99
N LEU A 60 -10.38 -0.41 -2.21
CA LEU A 60 -9.83 0.05 -0.93
C LEU A 60 -8.35 0.39 -1.15
N ASP A 61 -7.99 1.63 -0.85
CA ASP A 61 -6.63 2.15 -0.93
C ASP A 61 -6.05 2.30 0.49
N VAL A 62 -5.08 1.47 0.81
CA VAL A 62 -4.48 1.37 2.15
C VAL A 62 -3.18 2.16 2.21
N GLY A 63 -3.13 3.17 3.08
CA GLY A 63 -2.07 4.17 3.10
C GLY A 63 -2.25 5.14 1.94
N CYS A 64 -3.46 5.69 1.80
CA CYS A 64 -3.84 6.52 0.66
C CYS A 64 -3.13 7.88 0.59
N GLY A 65 -2.43 8.30 1.64
CA GLY A 65 -1.75 9.58 1.71
C GLY A 65 -2.68 10.75 1.37
N THR A 66 -2.26 11.61 0.45
CA THR A 66 -3.06 12.74 -0.05
C THR A 66 -4.11 12.35 -1.09
N GLY A 67 -4.26 11.04 -1.39
CA GLY A 67 -5.32 10.48 -2.22
C GLY A 67 -5.03 10.49 -3.73
N ASP A 68 -3.78 10.58 -4.15
CA ASP A 68 -3.43 10.77 -5.57
C ASP A 68 -3.80 9.57 -6.45
N LEU A 69 -3.78 8.35 -5.91
CA LEU A 69 -4.18 7.13 -6.64
C LEU A 69 -5.64 7.16 -7.12
N VAL A 70 -6.54 7.85 -6.40
CA VAL A 70 -7.97 7.89 -6.80
C VAL A 70 -8.21 8.59 -8.12
N ASP A 71 -7.36 9.52 -8.53
CA ASP A 71 -7.49 10.22 -9.80
C ASP A 71 -7.32 9.22 -10.96
N VAL A 72 -6.27 8.40 -10.92
CA VAL A 72 -6.01 7.35 -11.91
C VAL A 72 -7.12 6.28 -11.90
N LEU A 73 -7.58 5.88 -10.71
CA LEU A 73 -8.68 4.91 -10.57
C LEU A 73 -10.01 5.45 -11.12
N THR A 74 -10.28 6.74 -10.94
CA THR A 74 -11.49 7.39 -11.46
C THR A 74 -11.52 7.37 -13.00
N GLU A 75 -10.38 7.60 -13.65
CA GLU A 75 -10.25 7.48 -15.10
C GLU A 75 -10.53 6.05 -15.60
N GLN A 76 -10.24 5.04 -14.79
CA GLN A 76 -10.56 3.63 -15.09
C GLN A 76 -12.04 3.30 -14.85
N GLY A 77 -12.83 4.23 -14.30
CA GLY A 77 -14.28 4.09 -14.12
C GLY A 77 -14.69 3.18 -12.96
N ILE A 78 -13.94 3.20 -11.86
CA ILE A 78 -14.35 2.51 -10.62
C ILE A 78 -15.72 3.02 -10.14
N SER A 79 -16.48 2.19 -9.43
CA SER A 79 -17.80 2.56 -8.90
C SER A 79 -17.73 3.05 -7.45
N GLU A 80 -16.73 2.62 -6.70
CA GLU A 80 -16.58 2.95 -5.29
C GLU A 80 -15.10 2.99 -4.89
N TYR A 81 -14.77 3.95 -4.03
CA TYR A 81 -13.45 4.13 -3.47
C TYR A 81 -13.53 4.45 -1.98
N LEU A 82 -12.64 3.84 -1.23
CA LEU A 82 -12.31 4.23 0.14
C LEU A 82 -10.79 4.31 0.28
N GLY A 83 -10.29 5.50 0.57
CA GLY A 83 -8.90 5.70 0.99
C GLY A 83 -8.81 5.68 2.52
N VAL A 84 -7.86 4.93 3.07
CA VAL A 84 -7.58 4.91 4.51
C VAL A 84 -6.12 5.21 4.77
N ASP A 85 -5.86 6.09 5.71
CA ASP A 85 -4.51 6.41 6.16
C ASP A 85 -4.50 6.69 7.66
N ILE A 86 -3.36 6.44 8.29
CA ILE A 86 -3.18 6.70 9.72
C ILE A 86 -2.84 8.16 9.99
N VAL A 87 -2.31 8.88 9.00
CA VAL A 87 -1.85 10.26 9.08
C VAL A 87 -3.02 11.22 8.81
N MET A 88 -3.56 11.81 9.87
CA MET A 88 -4.71 12.72 9.78
C MET A 88 -4.45 13.89 8.82
N ALA A 89 -3.26 14.49 8.83
CA ALA A 89 -2.94 15.62 7.96
C ALA A 89 -3.01 15.27 6.47
N SER A 90 -2.56 14.06 6.08
CA SER A 90 -2.66 13.55 4.71
C SER A 90 -4.12 13.35 4.30
N VAL A 91 -4.92 12.72 5.16
CA VAL A 91 -6.36 12.48 4.91
C VAL A 91 -7.14 13.78 4.77
N ASP A 92 -6.87 14.78 5.63
CA ASP A 92 -7.55 16.08 5.54
C ASP A 92 -7.20 16.79 4.24
N LEU A 93 -5.95 16.70 3.78
CA LEU A 93 -5.55 17.23 2.48
C LEU A 93 -6.21 16.45 1.32
N ALA A 94 -6.30 15.13 1.40
CA ALA A 94 -7.01 14.29 0.42
C ALA A 94 -8.48 14.71 0.28
N ARG A 95 -9.17 14.93 1.40
CA ARG A 95 -10.58 15.40 1.42
C ARG A 95 -10.75 16.78 0.77
N VAL A 96 -9.78 17.67 0.97
CA VAL A 96 -9.80 19.01 0.35
C VAL A 96 -9.54 18.92 -1.16
N LYS A 97 -8.53 18.16 -1.57
CA LYS A 97 -8.16 18.00 -2.98
C LYS A 97 -9.23 17.21 -3.77
N ARG A 98 -9.88 16.22 -3.14
CA ARG A 98 -10.76 15.23 -3.80
C ARG A 98 -12.09 15.03 -3.05
N PRO A 99 -12.91 16.09 -2.92
CA PRO A 99 -14.11 16.09 -2.06
C PRO A 99 -15.23 15.14 -2.51
N LYS A 100 -15.11 14.56 -3.70
CA LYS A 100 -16.08 13.57 -4.21
C LYS A 100 -15.80 12.14 -3.75
N HIS A 101 -14.64 11.90 -3.15
CA HIS A 101 -14.19 10.58 -2.74
C HIS A 101 -14.18 10.45 -1.22
N ARG A 102 -14.27 9.22 -0.75
CA ARG A 102 -14.30 8.91 0.68
C ARG A 102 -12.90 8.62 1.19
N PHE A 103 -12.50 9.34 2.26
CA PHE A 103 -11.23 9.16 2.95
C PHE A 103 -11.47 9.08 4.45
N GLU A 104 -10.81 8.13 5.11
CA GLU A 104 -10.91 7.91 6.55
C GLU A 104 -9.54 7.89 7.23
N VAL A 105 -9.44 8.58 8.36
CA VAL A 105 -8.28 8.43 9.26
C VAL A 105 -8.46 7.13 10.02
N ALA A 106 -7.66 6.12 9.71
CA ALA A 106 -7.78 4.81 10.36
C ALA A 106 -6.44 4.07 10.40
N ASP A 107 -6.23 3.33 11.48
CA ASP A 107 -5.25 2.27 11.51
C ASP A 107 -5.86 1.06 10.78
N PHE A 108 -5.37 0.79 9.58
CA PHE A 108 -5.89 -0.31 8.76
C PHE A 108 -5.86 -1.65 9.50
N LEU A 109 -4.82 -1.92 10.30
CA LEU A 109 -4.73 -3.18 11.03
C LEU A 109 -5.78 -3.31 12.14
N ALA A 110 -6.22 -2.19 12.73
CA ALA A 110 -7.20 -2.15 13.80
C ALA A 110 -8.65 -1.97 13.31
N MET A 111 -8.86 -1.38 12.11
CA MET A 111 -10.20 -1.10 11.61
C MET A 111 -10.99 -2.37 11.29
N GLU A 112 -12.30 -2.32 11.46
CA GLU A 112 -13.22 -3.38 11.01
C GLU A 112 -13.75 -3.04 9.62
N LEU A 113 -13.72 -4.03 8.73
CA LEU A 113 -14.30 -3.93 7.41
C LEU A 113 -15.65 -4.68 7.39
N THR A 114 -16.70 -3.98 7.00
CA THR A 114 -18.06 -4.54 6.98
C THR A 114 -18.34 -5.44 5.77
N ARG A 115 -17.50 -5.34 4.74
CA ARG A 115 -17.59 -6.13 3.50
C ARG A 115 -16.23 -6.14 2.77
N PRO A 116 -16.00 -7.09 1.87
CA PRO A 116 -14.84 -7.04 1.00
C PRO A 116 -14.99 -5.96 -0.09
N TYR A 117 -13.85 -5.52 -0.63
CA TYR A 117 -13.71 -4.73 -1.84
C TYR A 117 -13.27 -5.63 -2.99
N ASP A 118 -13.53 -5.22 -4.24
CA ASP A 118 -13.03 -5.99 -5.38
C ASP A 118 -11.51 -5.99 -5.40
N PHE A 119 -10.92 -4.83 -5.27
CA PHE A 119 -9.47 -4.70 -5.17
C PHE A 119 -9.05 -3.98 -3.90
N VAL A 120 -7.94 -4.42 -3.32
CA VAL A 120 -7.25 -3.73 -2.22
C VAL A 120 -5.86 -3.38 -2.71
N LEU A 121 -5.55 -2.08 -2.70
CA LEU A 121 -4.29 -1.54 -3.20
C LEU A 121 -3.52 -0.87 -2.06
N ALA A 122 -2.19 -0.88 -2.15
CA ALA A 122 -1.33 -0.12 -1.24
C ALA A 122 -0.07 0.34 -1.96
N SER A 123 0.10 1.66 -2.11
CA SER A 123 1.27 2.27 -2.72
C SER A 123 2.18 2.87 -1.65
N GLY A 124 3.36 2.29 -1.44
CA GLY A 124 4.36 2.84 -0.51
C GLY A 124 4.00 2.82 0.97
N ALA A 125 2.85 2.28 1.34
CA ALA A 125 2.28 2.37 2.69
C ALA A 125 3.14 1.73 3.81
N MET A 126 4.07 0.83 3.46
CA MET A 126 4.87 0.05 4.42
C MET A 126 6.36 0.38 4.33
N SER A 127 6.69 1.56 3.85
CA SER A 127 8.10 1.95 3.60
C SER A 127 8.83 2.50 4.83
N VAL A 128 8.14 2.90 5.88
CA VAL A 128 8.75 3.50 7.08
C VAL A 128 9.42 2.42 7.95
N ARG A 129 10.62 2.74 8.44
CA ARG A 129 11.31 1.91 9.44
C ARG A 129 10.65 2.07 10.81
N LEU A 130 10.18 0.97 11.37
CA LEU A 130 9.45 0.91 12.63
C LEU A 130 10.35 0.42 13.78
N GLU A 131 9.91 0.64 15.02
CA GLU A 131 10.48 -0.01 16.21
C GLU A 131 10.08 -1.50 16.28
N THR A 132 8.84 -1.80 15.91
CA THR A 132 8.38 -3.17 15.70
C THR A 132 9.06 -3.75 14.46
N ASP A 133 9.31 -5.06 14.46
CA ASP A 133 9.84 -5.74 13.27
C ASP A 133 8.93 -5.49 12.06
N ASN A 134 9.47 -4.78 11.07
CA ASN A 134 8.75 -4.43 9.84
C ASN A 134 8.15 -5.66 9.13
N TYR A 135 8.80 -6.82 9.19
CA TYR A 135 8.24 -8.05 8.60
C TYR A 135 6.97 -8.52 9.31
N VAL A 136 6.90 -8.39 10.63
CA VAL A 136 5.69 -8.74 11.40
C VAL A 136 4.53 -7.84 11.02
N VAL A 137 4.78 -6.54 10.83
CA VAL A 137 3.75 -5.57 10.40
C VAL A 137 3.33 -5.84 8.96
N MET A 138 4.28 -6.05 8.05
CA MET A 138 4.04 -6.38 6.64
C MET A 138 3.19 -7.65 6.50
N GLU A 139 3.52 -8.71 7.26
CA GLU A 139 2.74 -9.95 7.28
C GLU A 139 1.29 -9.70 7.67
N ALA A 140 1.05 -8.91 8.72
CA ALA A 140 -0.30 -8.58 9.16
C ALA A 140 -1.06 -7.73 8.12
N PHE A 141 -0.39 -6.80 7.43
CA PHE A 141 -0.96 -6.02 6.35
C PHE A 141 -1.39 -6.91 5.18
N ILE A 142 -0.51 -7.78 4.70
CA ILE A 142 -0.79 -8.69 3.57
C ILE A 142 -1.96 -9.61 3.91
N GLU A 143 -1.96 -10.22 5.11
CA GLU A 143 -3.04 -11.09 5.56
C GLU A 143 -4.39 -10.35 5.58
N LYS A 144 -4.42 -9.12 6.11
CA LYS A 144 -5.63 -8.33 6.18
C LYS A 144 -6.08 -7.82 4.82
N MET A 145 -5.17 -7.35 3.96
CA MET A 145 -5.49 -6.96 2.58
C MET A 145 -6.09 -8.13 1.81
N TRP A 146 -5.50 -9.33 1.91
CA TRP A 146 -6.03 -10.52 1.26
C TRP A 146 -7.44 -10.86 1.74
N LYS A 147 -7.70 -10.81 3.04
CA LYS A 147 -9.05 -11.04 3.61
C LYS A 147 -10.05 -9.99 3.13
N ALA A 148 -9.61 -8.75 2.97
CA ALA A 148 -10.44 -7.62 2.56
C ALA A 148 -10.77 -7.58 1.05
N ALA A 149 -10.01 -8.29 0.22
CA ALA A 149 -10.20 -8.30 -1.23
C ALA A 149 -11.10 -9.46 -1.67
N SER A 150 -11.94 -9.26 -2.71
CA SER A 150 -12.72 -10.33 -3.36
C SER A 150 -12.10 -10.79 -4.68
N LYS A 151 -11.34 -9.94 -5.38
CA LYS A 151 -10.74 -10.23 -6.69
C LYS A 151 -9.22 -10.22 -6.66
N GLY A 152 -8.62 -9.23 -5.99
CA GLY A 152 -7.17 -9.16 -5.95
C GLY A 152 -6.62 -8.09 -5.02
N VAL A 153 -5.34 -8.26 -4.70
CA VAL A 153 -4.51 -7.33 -3.92
C VAL A 153 -3.30 -6.96 -4.75
N ALA A 154 -2.95 -5.66 -4.78
CA ALA A 154 -1.67 -5.22 -5.29
C ALA A 154 -1.04 -4.24 -4.32
N PHE A 155 0.26 -4.39 -4.10
CA PHE A 155 1.04 -3.49 -3.25
C PHE A 155 2.48 -3.45 -3.70
N ASN A 156 3.19 -2.40 -3.30
CA ASN A 156 4.62 -2.28 -3.53
C ASN A 156 5.39 -2.01 -2.24
N PHE A 157 6.68 -2.26 -2.28
CA PHE A 157 7.62 -1.97 -1.21
C PHE A 157 9.02 -1.71 -1.76
N LEU A 158 9.84 -1.08 -0.94
CA LEU A 158 11.21 -0.72 -1.27
C LEU A 158 12.15 -1.93 -1.15
N VAL A 159 13.04 -2.07 -2.12
CA VAL A 159 14.10 -3.10 -2.13
C VAL A 159 15.48 -2.44 -2.30
N PRO A 160 16.53 -3.02 -1.70
CA PRO A 160 17.88 -2.52 -1.91
C PRO A 160 18.32 -2.73 -3.37
N GLN A 161 19.07 -1.77 -3.93
CA GLN A 161 19.69 -1.89 -5.26
C GLN A 161 20.98 -2.73 -5.23
N HIS A 162 21.62 -2.79 -4.07
CA HIS A 162 22.84 -3.56 -3.87
C HIS A 162 22.89 -4.13 -2.44
N GLU A 163 23.69 -5.16 -2.25
CA GLU A 163 23.88 -5.80 -0.94
C GLU A 163 24.38 -4.79 0.11
N GLY A 164 23.79 -4.84 1.29
CA GLY A 164 24.15 -3.98 2.43
C GLY A 164 23.56 -2.56 2.38
N GLN A 165 22.82 -2.18 1.34
CA GLN A 165 22.13 -0.89 1.31
C GLN A 165 21.12 -0.79 2.45
N ARG A 166 21.14 0.34 3.15
CA ARG A 166 20.23 0.65 4.28
C ARG A 166 19.84 2.13 4.20
N ASP A 167 18.76 2.45 4.87
CA ASP A 167 18.31 3.82 5.10
C ASP A 167 17.87 3.97 6.55
N ASP A 168 18.04 5.15 7.13
CA ASP A 168 17.72 5.39 8.54
C ASP A 168 16.22 5.55 8.80
N ALA A 169 15.47 6.08 7.84
CA ALA A 169 14.03 6.35 7.93
C ALA A 169 13.19 5.27 7.22
N LEU A 170 13.71 4.70 6.12
CA LEU A 170 12.98 3.76 5.29
C LEU A 170 13.46 2.32 5.52
N PHE A 171 12.53 1.39 5.38
CA PHE A 171 12.82 -0.05 5.49
C PHE A 171 12.86 -0.70 4.11
N LEU A 172 13.97 -1.37 3.81
CA LEU A 172 14.18 -2.08 2.56
C LEU A 172 13.93 -3.57 2.80
N TYR A 173 12.98 -4.13 2.06
CA TYR A 173 12.56 -5.52 2.22
C TYR A 173 13.34 -6.47 1.30
N GLU A 174 13.47 -7.73 1.72
CA GLU A 174 13.93 -8.83 0.89
C GLU A 174 12.72 -9.44 0.14
N PRO A 175 12.64 -9.36 -1.19
CA PRO A 175 11.46 -9.84 -1.94
C PRO A 175 11.10 -11.29 -1.64
N GLY A 176 12.10 -12.18 -1.55
CA GLY A 176 11.87 -13.60 -1.29
C GLY A 176 11.13 -13.90 0.01
N LYS A 177 11.36 -13.11 1.07
CA LYS A 177 10.63 -13.26 2.34
C LYS A 177 9.17 -12.85 2.21
N ILE A 178 8.91 -11.76 1.50
CA ILE A 178 7.53 -11.27 1.28
C ILE A 178 6.74 -12.24 0.41
N LEU A 179 7.35 -12.75 -0.66
CA LEU A 179 6.71 -13.71 -1.56
C LEU A 179 6.37 -15.02 -0.85
N ALA A 180 7.31 -15.59 -0.09
CA ALA A 180 7.07 -16.79 0.71
C ALA A 180 5.92 -16.61 1.70
N PHE A 181 5.80 -15.40 2.28
CA PHE A 181 4.68 -15.09 3.16
C PHE A 181 3.35 -14.99 2.39
N CYS A 182 3.33 -14.35 1.22
CA CYS A 182 2.14 -14.28 0.36
C CYS A 182 1.63 -15.69 -0.01
N GLU A 183 2.52 -16.59 -0.41
CA GLU A 183 2.20 -17.99 -0.71
C GLU A 183 1.62 -18.74 0.49
N LYS A 184 2.15 -18.46 1.69
CA LYS A 184 1.65 -19.06 2.94
C LYS A 184 0.26 -18.57 3.33
N VAL A 185 0.00 -17.26 3.20
CA VAL A 185 -1.27 -16.62 3.59
C VAL A 185 -2.39 -16.94 2.60
N ALA A 186 -2.05 -17.03 1.35
CA ALA A 186 -2.97 -17.18 0.23
C ALA A 186 -2.57 -18.38 -0.65
N PRO A 187 -2.58 -19.62 -0.12
CA PRO A 187 -2.10 -20.81 -0.85
C PRO A 187 -2.91 -21.12 -2.11
N GLU A 188 -4.14 -20.59 -2.19
CA GLU A 188 -5.01 -20.68 -3.37
C GLU A 188 -4.77 -19.57 -4.39
N ALA A 189 -4.05 -18.51 -4.01
CA ALA A 189 -3.80 -17.38 -4.90
C ALA A 189 -2.67 -17.66 -5.88
N ARG A 190 -2.74 -16.97 -7.02
CA ARG A 190 -1.56 -16.72 -7.84
C ARG A 190 -0.81 -15.55 -7.25
N VAL A 191 0.48 -15.74 -7.01
CA VAL A 191 1.39 -14.69 -6.50
C VAL A 191 2.36 -14.35 -7.61
N GLU A 192 2.33 -13.11 -8.07
CA GLU A 192 3.25 -12.60 -9.08
C GLU A 192 3.95 -11.35 -8.56
N HIS A 193 5.16 -11.07 -9.05
CA HIS A 193 5.88 -9.87 -8.69
C HIS A 193 6.67 -9.31 -9.87
N VAL A 194 6.91 -8.00 -9.82
CA VAL A 194 7.72 -7.27 -10.79
C VAL A 194 8.66 -6.34 -10.03
N LEU A 195 9.96 -6.44 -10.32
CA LEU A 195 10.95 -5.46 -9.88
C LEU A 195 10.98 -4.32 -10.88
N ASN A 196 10.72 -3.12 -10.41
CA ASN A 196 10.79 -1.91 -11.22
C ASN A 196 12.02 -1.10 -10.79
N GLN A 197 12.89 -0.79 -11.76
CA GLN A 197 13.92 0.22 -11.55
C GLN A 197 13.26 1.56 -11.86
N ALA A 198 12.78 2.25 -10.84
CA ALA A 198 12.32 3.61 -11.00
C ALA A 198 13.52 4.51 -11.32
N GLY A 199 13.61 5.01 -12.52
CA GLY A 199 14.47 6.03 -13.08
C GLY A 199 15.72 6.43 -12.26
N GLN A 200 15.71 7.60 -11.63
CA GLN A 200 16.79 8.11 -10.76
C GLN A 200 16.55 7.79 -9.26
N ALA A 201 15.58 6.94 -8.94
CA ALA A 201 15.24 6.62 -7.58
C ALA A 201 16.40 5.95 -6.82
N GLN A 202 16.56 6.33 -5.57
CA GLN A 202 17.57 5.78 -4.66
C GLN A 202 17.34 4.28 -4.36
N PHE A 203 16.12 3.78 -4.54
CA PHE A 203 15.73 2.39 -4.24
C PHE A 203 14.94 1.78 -5.39
N GLN A 204 14.98 0.45 -5.50
CA GLN A 204 14.07 -0.28 -6.38
C GLN A 204 12.69 -0.44 -5.74
N GLN A 205 11.68 -0.65 -6.57
CA GLN A 205 10.32 -1.01 -6.16
C GLN A 205 10.03 -2.46 -6.54
N CYS A 206 9.48 -3.22 -5.59
CA CYS A 206 8.90 -4.52 -5.87
C CYS A 206 7.38 -4.41 -5.79
N HIS A 207 6.70 -4.69 -6.90
CA HIS A 207 5.24 -4.77 -6.97
C HIS A 207 4.82 -6.22 -6.85
N VAL A 208 3.85 -6.51 -5.98
CA VAL A 208 3.32 -7.85 -5.73
C VAL A 208 1.82 -7.87 -5.99
N TYR A 209 1.37 -8.95 -6.61
CA TYR A 209 -0.03 -9.19 -6.98
C TYR A 209 -0.48 -10.53 -6.44
N LEU A 210 -1.61 -10.53 -5.70
CA LEU A 210 -2.28 -11.73 -5.24
C LEU A 210 -3.69 -11.74 -5.85
N TYR A 211 -4.06 -12.82 -6.56
CA TYR A 211 -5.35 -12.93 -7.23
C TYR A 211 -5.76 -14.40 -7.43
N GLY A 212 -6.93 -14.63 -8.03
CA GLY A 212 -7.43 -15.98 -8.28
C GLY A 212 -8.19 -16.58 -7.12
N LYS A 213 -8.84 -15.73 -6.28
CA LYS A 213 -9.86 -16.22 -5.34
C LYS A 213 -10.97 -16.91 -6.10
N PRO A 214 -11.46 -18.06 -5.60
CA PRO A 214 -12.56 -18.80 -6.20
C PRO A 214 -13.88 -18.02 -6.23
#